data_5da1aa122ac03bd33d9ea242caa7d714
#
_entry.id   5da1aa122ac03bd33d9ea242caa7d714
#
_cell.length_a   1.000
_cell.length_b   1.000
_cell.length_c   1.000
_cell.angle_alpha   90.00
_cell.angle_beta   90.00
_cell.angle_gamma   90.00
#
_symmetry.space_group_name_H-M   'P 1'
#
loop_
_entity.id
_entity.type
_entity.pdbx_description
1 polymer ?
#
loop_
_entity_poly.entity_id
_entity_poly.type
_entity_poly.pdbx_seq_one_letter_code
_entity_poly.pdbx_strand_id
1 'polypeptide(L)'
;MLRIAVIDDDKTLLCDMHKLFDRFIIAYDFDFTVEYFSSCEDIYAKFKAGEKYDLLFLDIEFPEMKGTEFGLQLRRQMKNYDTQIVFISTIRDYAMELFKIRPIAFLIKPITYEDLCKCLQEYMLDYSNSDSFLEYISENTKHKIKLKEVSYLESNGKKVIFHTKTVCREWENQQYH
;
A
#
# COMPACT_ATOMS: atom_id res chain seq x y z
N MET A 1 5.15 -4.56 -11.61
CA MET A 1 5.80 -5.47 -10.65
C MET A 1 5.69 -4.84 -9.26
N LEU A 2 5.07 -5.52 -8.33
CA LEU A 2 4.87 -5.06 -6.95
C LEU A 2 6.18 -5.19 -6.15
N ARG A 3 6.56 -4.16 -5.40
CA ARG A 3 7.75 -4.20 -4.54
C ARG A 3 7.35 -4.27 -3.07
N ILE A 4 7.73 -5.34 -2.42
CA ILE A 4 7.44 -5.62 -1.01
C ILE A 4 8.74 -5.54 -0.22
N ALA A 5 8.67 -5.00 1.00
CA ALA A 5 9.76 -5.10 1.97
C ALA A 5 9.28 -5.77 3.26
N VAL A 6 10.10 -6.64 3.81
CA VAL A 6 9.91 -7.26 5.14
C VAL A 6 11.01 -6.75 6.06
N ILE A 7 10.62 -6.16 7.17
CA ILE A 7 11.52 -5.50 8.11
C ILE A 7 11.33 -6.11 9.50
N ASP A 8 12.35 -6.82 9.98
CA ASP A 8 12.35 -7.49 11.28
C ASP A 8 13.80 -7.77 11.70
N ASP A 9 14.17 -7.59 12.96
CA ASP A 9 15.51 -7.88 13.45
C ASP A 9 15.74 -9.39 13.74
N ASP A 10 14.65 -10.18 13.81
CA ASP A 10 14.72 -11.63 13.93
C ASP A 10 15.00 -12.27 12.56
N LYS A 11 16.24 -12.68 12.37
CA LYS A 11 16.68 -13.39 11.16
C LYS A 11 15.92 -14.70 10.91
N THR A 12 15.43 -15.35 11.96
CA THR A 12 14.63 -16.56 11.83
C THR A 12 13.29 -16.26 11.18
N LEU A 13 12.64 -15.18 11.64
CA LEU A 13 11.39 -14.72 11.05
C LEU A 13 11.59 -14.28 9.60
N LEU A 14 12.65 -13.53 9.28
CA LEU A 14 12.95 -13.16 7.90
C LEU A 14 13.11 -14.38 6.99
N CYS A 15 13.81 -15.44 7.48
CA CYS A 15 13.97 -16.69 6.74
C CYS A 15 12.62 -17.41 6.54
N ASP A 16 11.76 -17.42 7.56
CA ASP A 16 10.44 -18.06 7.45
C ASP A 16 9.52 -17.26 6.54
N MET A 17 9.52 -15.95 6.61
CA MET A 17 8.80 -15.08 5.66
C MET A 17 9.26 -15.33 4.22
N HIS A 18 10.56 -15.50 3.98
CA HIS A 18 11.07 -15.82 2.65
C HIS A 18 10.42 -17.11 2.11
N LYS A 19 10.39 -18.19 2.91
CA LYS A 19 9.75 -19.45 2.52
C LYS A 19 8.25 -19.30 2.24
N LEU A 20 7.56 -18.47 3.05
CA LEU A 20 6.14 -18.21 2.86
C LEU A 20 5.87 -17.44 1.56
N PHE A 21 6.68 -16.44 1.25
CA PHE A 21 6.58 -15.69 -0.01
C PHE A 21 6.91 -16.58 -1.22
N ASP A 22 7.96 -17.40 -1.17
CA ASP A 22 8.30 -18.34 -2.25
C ASP A 22 7.13 -19.29 -2.53
N ARG A 23 6.52 -19.83 -1.48
CA ARG A 23 5.33 -20.66 -1.62
C ARG A 23 4.16 -19.91 -2.25
N PHE A 24 3.97 -18.65 -1.91
CA PHE A 24 2.91 -17.81 -2.48
C PHE A 24 3.14 -17.54 -3.96
N ILE A 25 4.37 -17.18 -4.38
CA ILE A 25 4.74 -16.97 -5.78
C ILE A 25 4.40 -18.21 -6.62
N ILE A 26 4.81 -19.37 -6.15
CA ILE A 26 4.56 -20.64 -6.87
C ILE A 26 3.06 -20.93 -7.00
N ALA A 27 2.27 -20.62 -5.96
CA ALA A 27 0.85 -20.95 -5.93
C ALA A 27 -0.03 -20.01 -6.77
N TYR A 28 0.34 -18.73 -6.90
CA TYR A 28 -0.53 -17.70 -7.48
C TYR A 28 0.00 -17.05 -8.76
N ASP A 29 1.20 -17.43 -9.23
CA ASP A 29 1.85 -16.84 -10.43
C ASP A 29 1.80 -15.31 -10.45
N PHE A 30 2.12 -14.69 -9.31
CA PHE A 30 2.03 -13.24 -9.14
C PHE A 30 3.41 -12.60 -9.21
N ASP A 31 3.54 -11.52 -10.00
CA ASP A 31 4.81 -10.84 -10.25
C ASP A 31 5.09 -9.78 -9.18
N PHE A 32 5.94 -10.13 -8.20
CA PHE A 32 6.45 -9.20 -7.19
C PHE A 32 7.89 -9.51 -6.78
N THR A 33 8.54 -8.53 -6.17
CA THR A 33 9.85 -8.70 -5.53
C THR A 33 9.73 -8.43 -4.05
N VAL A 34 10.49 -9.20 -3.25
CA VAL A 34 10.57 -9.03 -1.80
C VAL A 34 12.01 -8.73 -1.40
N GLU A 35 12.20 -7.63 -0.67
CA GLU A 35 13.48 -7.28 -0.04
C GLU A 35 13.35 -7.42 1.47
N TYR A 36 14.42 -7.86 2.13
CA TYR A 36 14.45 -8.15 3.56
C TYR A 36 15.44 -7.22 4.27
N PHE A 37 15.00 -6.61 5.36
CA PHE A 37 15.79 -5.67 6.14
C PHE A 37 15.79 -6.06 7.61
N SER A 38 16.93 -5.91 8.27
CA SER A 38 17.05 -6.21 9.71
C SER A 38 16.93 -4.97 10.61
N SER A 39 16.70 -3.80 10.01
CA SER A 39 16.54 -2.54 10.77
C SER A 39 15.61 -1.56 10.04
N CYS A 40 15.00 -0.66 10.79
CA CYS A 40 14.22 0.43 10.25
C CYS A 40 15.11 1.48 9.55
N GLU A 41 16.36 1.60 9.97
CA GLU A 41 17.34 2.55 9.42
C GLU A 41 17.70 2.20 7.97
N ASP A 42 17.86 0.90 7.68
CA ASP A 42 18.20 0.43 6.33
C ASP A 42 17.09 0.76 5.33
N ILE A 43 15.85 0.43 5.65
CA ILE A 43 14.71 0.75 4.78
C ILE A 43 14.47 2.27 4.70
N TYR A 44 14.71 3.01 5.78
CA TYR A 44 14.63 4.47 5.79
C TYR A 44 15.64 5.09 4.82
N ALA A 45 16.88 4.58 4.78
CA ALA A 45 17.90 5.01 3.84
C ALA A 45 17.47 4.76 2.38
N LYS A 46 16.82 3.63 2.10
CA LYS A 46 16.25 3.31 0.78
C LYS A 46 15.19 4.34 0.35
N PHE A 47 14.25 4.67 1.22
CA PHE A 47 13.25 5.70 0.94
C PHE A 47 13.89 7.07 0.68
N LYS A 48 14.93 7.44 1.44
CA LYS A 48 15.68 8.68 1.22
C LYS A 48 16.44 8.69 -0.11
N ALA A 49 16.90 7.55 -0.57
CA ALA A 49 17.51 7.40 -1.89
C ALA A 49 16.50 7.45 -3.06
N GLY A 50 15.20 7.59 -2.75
CA GLY A 50 14.13 7.69 -3.75
C GLY A 50 13.55 6.34 -4.18
N GLU A 51 13.95 5.25 -3.54
CA GLU A 51 13.35 3.93 -3.79
C GLU A 51 11.91 3.91 -3.30
N LYS A 52 11.07 3.13 -3.97
CA LYS A 52 9.65 3.01 -3.66
C LYS A 52 9.30 1.56 -3.37
N TYR A 53 8.48 1.37 -2.37
CA TYR A 53 7.88 0.09 -2.01
C TYR A 53 6.38 0.26 -1.97
N ASP A 54 5.66 -0.75 -2.43
CA ASP A 54 4.20 -0.74 -2.46
C ASP A 54 3.63 -1.25 -1.14
N LEU A 55 4.30 -2.24 -0.53
CA LEU A 55 3.84 -2.90 0.70
C LEU A 55 5.02 -3.17 1.64
N LEU A 56 4.84 -2.82 2.91
CA LEU A 56 5.79 -3.13 3.98
C LEU A 56 5.17 -4.10 4.97
N PHE A 57 5.89 -5.17 5.28
CA PHE A 57 5.66 -5.99 6.47
C PHE A 57 6.66 -5.53 7.53
N LEU A 58 6.20 -4.89 8.59
CA LEU A 58 7.02 -4.12 9.51
C LEU A 58 6.81 -4.62 10.93
N ASP A 59 7.86 -5.14 11.54
CA ASP A 59 7.83 -5.40 12.99
C ASP A 59 7.65 -4.09 13.77
N ILE A 60 7.01 -4.19 14.92
CA ILE A 60 6.81 -3.06 15.81
C ILE A 60 8.02 -2.87 16.72
N GLU A 61 8.61 -3.96 17.17
CA GLU A 61 9.63 -3.96 18.21
C GLU A 61 11.04 -4.09 17.63
N PHE A 62 11.78 -2.99 17.65
CA PHE A 62 13.20 -2.94 17.30
C PHE A 62 14.00 -2.36 18.45
N PRO A 63 15.31 -2.72 18.56
CA PRO A 63 16.18 -2.20 19.61
C PRO A 63 16.39 -0.68 19.55
N GLU A 64 16.47 -0.12 18.35
CA GLU A 64 16.80 1.30 18.12
C GLU A 64 15.55 2.11 17.77
N MET A 65 15.06 2.04 16.54
CA MET A 65 13.86 2.75 16.09
C MET A 65 12.68 1.80 16.02
N LYS A 66 11.64 2.04 16.81
CA LYS A 66 10.41 1.23 16.74
C LYS A 66 9.74 1.32 15.35
N GLY A 67 9.15 0.21 14.90
CA GLY A 67 8.42 0.19 13.63
C GLY A 67 7.26 1.19 13.59
N THR A 68 6.59 1.46 14.72
CA THR A 68 5.56 2.50 14.84
C THR A 68 6.14 3.91 14.62
N GLU A 69 7.33 4.18 15.12
CA GLU A 69 8.01 5.45 14.92
C GLU A 69 8.39 5.64 13.45
N PHE A 70 8.99 4.61 12.84
CA PHE A 70 9.27 4.61 11.40
C PHE A 70 8.00 4.82 10.56
N GLY A 71 6.92 4.11 10.88
CA GLY A 71 5.64 4.29 10.20
C GLY A 71 5.10 5.72 10.29
N LEU A 72 5.23 6.38 11.46
CA LEU A 72 4.88 7.79 11.64
C LEU A 72 5.79 8.72 10.83
N GLN A 73 7.09 8.46 10.78
CA GLN A 73 8.03 9.25 9.97
C GLN A 73 7.70 9.13 8.47
N LEU A 74 7.38 7.92 7.99
CA LEU A 74 6.97 7.68 6.62
C LEU A 74 5.73 8.52 6.25
N ARG A 75 4.70 8.54 7.11
CA ARG A 75 3.47 9.31 6.88
C ARG A 75 3.68 10.83 7.00
N ARG A 76 4.33 11.29 8.07
CA ARG A 76 4.39 12.71 8.42
C ARG A 76 5.55 13.46 7.78
N GLN A 77 6.74 12.88 7.78
CA GLN A 77 7.94 13.54 7.28
C GLN A 77 8.11 13.34 5.78
N MET A 78 7.93 12.10 5.30
CA MET A 78 8.08 11.80 3.88
C MET A 78 6.77 12.00 3.09
N LYS A 79 5.64 12.26 3.78
CA LYS A 79 4.29 12.40 3.18
C LYS A 79 3.93 11.21 2.26
N ASN A 80 4.48 10.06 2.57
CA ASN A 80 4.24 8.84 1.81
C ASN A 80 2.99 8.15 2.35
N TYR A 81 1.91 8.17 1.59
CA TYR A 81 0.64 7.51 1.86
C TYR A 81 0.38 6.38 0.85
N ASP A 82 1.19 6.29 -0.21
CA ASP A 82 1.04 5.29 -1.27
C ASP A 82 1.54 3.92 -0.80
N THR A 83 2.66 3.87 -0.07
CA THR A 83 3.18 2.64 0.52
C THR A 83 2.23 2.13 1.61
N GLN A 84 1.69 0.93 1.45
CA GLN A 84 0.85 0.29 2.46
C GLN A 84 1.71 -0.39 3.54
N ILE A 85 1.20 -0.44 4.77
CA ILE A 85 1.93 -1.02 5.91
C ILE A 85 1.09 -2.12 6.54
N VAL A 86 1.69 -3.29 6.69
CA VAL A 86 1.22 -4.40 7.53
C VAL A 86 2.15 -4.45 8.73
N PHE A 87 1.61 -4.29 9.92
CA PHE A 87 2.40 -4.49 11.12
C PHE A 87 2.45 -5.95 11.52
N ILE A 88 3.60 -6.36 12.03
CA ILE A 88 3.86 -7.68 12.60
C ILE A 88 4.22 -7.49 14.07
N SER A 89 3.66 -8.25 14.99
CA SER A 89 4.06 -8.18 16.41
C SER A 89 3.64 -9.42 17.18
N THR A 90 4.32 -9.64 18.32
CA THR A 90 3.90 -10.62 19.33
C THR A 90 2.79 -10.08 20.24
N ILE A 91 2.57 -8.77 20.29
CA ILE A 91 1.69 -8.08 21.25
C ILE A 91 0.51 -7.43 20.50
N ARG A 92 -0.71 -7.56 21.08
CA ARG A 92 -1.96 -7.02 20.49
C ARG A 92 -2.28 -5.58 20.89
N ASP A 93 -1.59 -5.00 21.85
CA ASP A 93 -2.02 -3.76 22.52
C ASP A 93 -1.61 -2.44 21.85
N TYR A 94 -1.09 -2.48 20.62
CA TYR A 94 -0.63 -1.28 19.90
C TYR A 94 -1.73 -0.50 19.13
N ALA A 95 -3.00 -0.91 19.23
CA ALA A 95 -4.08 -0.40 18.37
C ALA A 95 -4.20 1.14 18.33
N MET A 96 -4.01 1.83 19.44
CA MET A 96 -4.14 3.30 19.51
C MET A 96 -3.02 4.06 18.78
N GLU A 97 -1.79 3.54 18.82
CA GLU A 97 -0.64 4.15 18.12
C GLU A 97 -0.74 3.92 16.62
N LEU A 98 -1.18 2.73 16.22
CA LEU A 98 -1.31 2.32 14.83
C LEU A 98 -2.37 3.11 14.06
N PHE A 99 -3.40 3.61 14.73
CA PHE A 99 -4.49 4.36 14.11
C PHE A 99 -3.99 5.58 13.30
N LYS A 100 -2.93 6.24 13.77
CA LYS A 100 -2.33 7.41 13.11
C LYS A 100 -1.54 7.05 11.85
N ILE A 101 -1.08 5.81 11.76
CA ILE A 101 -0.25 5.30 10.66
C ILE A 101 -1.13 4.76 9.54
N ARG A 102 -2.36 4.33 9.87
CA ARG A 102 -3.33 3.69 8.96
C ARG A 102 -2.72 2.46 8.28
N PRO A 103 -2.35 1.43 9.05
CA PRO A 103 -1.95 0.16 8.45
C PRO A 103 -3.15 -0.50 7.79
N ILE A 104 -2.90 -1.32 6.77
CA ILE A 104 -3.94 -2.12 6.12
C ILE A 104 -4.24 -3.40 6.88
N ALA A 105 -3.25 -3.94 7.59
CA ALA A 105 -3.41 -5.15 8.38
C ALA A 105 -2.46 -5.19 9.57
N PHE A 106 -2.75 -6.10 10.48
CA PHE A 106 -1.93 -6.42 11.64
C PHE A 106 -1.83 -7.95 11.77
N LEU A 107 -0.62 -8.48 11.72
CA LEU A 107 -0.34 -9.90 11.84
C LEU A 107 0.33 -10.22 13.19
N ILE A 108 -0.12 -11.30 13.82
CA ILE A 108 0.44 -11.78 15.09
C ILE A 108 1.49 -12.86 14.80
N LYS A 109 2.68 -12.72 15.38
CA LYS A 109 3.72 -13.77 15.35
C LYS A 109 3.27 -15.00 16.16
N PRO A 110 3.49 -16.24 15.69
CA PRO A 110 4.11 -16.62 14.43
C PRO A 110 3.16 -16.47 13.24
N ILE A 111 3.67 -15.96 12.11
CA ILE A 111 2.88 -15.73 10.91
C ILE A 111 2.67 -17.07 10.17
N THR A 112 1.45 -17.43 9.91
CA THR A 112 1.12 -18.60 9.12
C THR A 112 1.04 -18.27 7.63
N TYR A 113 1.13 -19.30 6.79
CA TYR A 113 0.91 -19.13 5.34
C TYR A 113 -0.49 -18.59 5.02
N GLU A 114 -1.50 -19.00 5.79
CA GLU A 114 -2.88 -18.53 5.64
C GLU A 114 -3.01 -17.05 5.96
N ASP A 115 -2.32 -16.55 7.00
CA ASP A 115 -2.33 -15.15 7.36
C ASP A 115 -1.69 -14.29 6.26
N LEU A 116 -0.54 -14.74 5.72
CA LEU A 116 0.12 -14.08 4.61
C LEU A 116 -0.78 -14.06 3.36
N CYS A 117 -1.38 -15.21 3.00
CA CYS A 117 -2.27 -15.30 1.84
C CYS A 117 -3.46 -14.35 1.95
N LYS A 118 -4.14 -14.30 3.10
CA LYS A 118 -5.27 -13.40 3.32
C LYS A 118 -4.83 -11.94 3.16
N CYS A 119 -3.74 -11.56 3.82
CA CYS A 119 -3.22 -10.20 3.77
C CYS A 119 -2.85 -9.78 2.33
N LEU A 120 -2.15 -10.62 1.59
CA LEU A 120 -1.78 -10.33 0.20
C LEU A 120 -2.99 -10.30 -0.73
N GLN A 121 -3.97 -11.19 -0.55
CA GLN A 121 -5.20 -11.20 -1.35
C GLN A 121 -6.03 -9.94 -1.11
N GLU A 122 -6.21 -9.52 0.13
CA GLU A 122 -6.90 -8.26 0.48
C GLU A 122 -6.18 -7.05 -0.14
N TYR A 123 -4.84 -7.00 0.00
CA TYR A 123 -4.04 -5.96 -0.63
C TYR A 123 -4.20 -5.94 -2.17
N MET A 124 -4.17 -7.11 -2.82
CA MET A 124 -4.30 -7.20 -4.28
C MET A 124 -5.68 -6.80 -4.77
N LEU A 125 -6.75 -7.08 -4.02
CA LEU A 125 -8.09 -6.62 -4.33
C LEU A 125 -8.17 -5.09 -4.29
N ASP A 126 -7.59 -4.46 -3.28
CA ASP A 126 -7.54 -3.01 -3.17
C ASP A 126 -6.61 -2.40 -4.24
N TYR A 127 -5.49 -3.04 -4.53
CA TYR A 127 -4.57 -2.61 -5.58
C TYR A 127 -5.19 -2.69 -6.96
N SER A 128 -5.90 -3.76 -7.30
CA SER A 128 -6.61 -3.89 -8.59
C SER A 128 -7.73 -2.86 -8.71
N ASN A 129 -8.41 -2.53 -7.62
CA ASN A 129 -9.39 -1.45 -7.59
C ASN A 129 -8.75 -0.06 -7.74
N SER A 130 -7.52 0.13 -7.21
CA SER A 130 -6.81 1.41 -7.32
C SER A 130 -6.29 1.72 -8.73
N ASP A 131 -6.05 0.71 -9.56
CA ASP A 131 -5.72 0.86 -10.98
C ASP A 131 -6.98 0.89 -11.89
N SER A 132 -8.16 0.87 -11.30
CA SER A 132 -9.41 1.04 -12.03
C SER A 132 -9.46 2.42 -12.70
N PHE A 133 -9.85 2.43 -13.97
CA PHE A 133 -10.02 3.65 -14.76
C PHE A 133 -11.51 3.96 -14.89
N LEU A 134 -11.83 5.21 -14.78
CA LEU A 134 -13.11 5.72 -15.23
C LEU A 134 -12.95 6.16 -16.67
N GLU A 135 -13.72 5.55 -17.58
CA GLU A 135 -13.77 5.97 -18.98
C GLU A 135 -14.86 7.03 -19.14
N TYR A 136 -14.56 8.11 -19.82
CA TYR A 136 -15.51 9.17 -20.10
C TYR A 136 -15.26 9.72 -21.52
N ILE A 137 -16.29 10.34 -22.10
CA ILE A 137 -16.21 10.95 -23.41
C ILE A 137 -16.29 12.47 -23.26
N SER A 138 -15.32 13.19 -23.81
CA SER A 138 -15.32 14.63 -23.90
C SER A 138 -14.89 15.05 -25.30
N GLU A 139 -15.61 16.04 -25.88
CA GLU A 139 -15.35 16.53 -27.24
C GLU A 139 -15.23 15.41 -28.29
N ASN A 140 -16.09 14.41 -28.19
CA ASN A 140 -16.11 13.20 -29.04
C ASN A 140 -14.85 12.32 -28.92
N THR A 141 -14.02 12.51 -27.89
CA THR A 141 -12.81 11.71 -27.64
C THR A 141 -12.99 10.90 -26.36
N LYS A 142 -12.59 9.62 -26.40
CA LYS A 142 -12.55 8.77 -25.21
C LYS A 142 -11.33 9.11 -24.37
N HIS A 143 -11.57 9.36 -23.11
CA HIS A 143 -10.54 9.61 -22.09
C HIS A 143 -10.63 8.58 -20.98
N LYS A 144 -9.50 8.36 -20.31
CA LYS A 144 -9.40 7.51 -19.12
C LYS A 144 -8.75 8.30 -17.99
N ILE A 145 -9.32 8.21 -16.81
CA ILE A 145 -8.74 8.75 -15.58
C ILE A 145 -8.66 7.66 -14.54
N LYS A 146 -7.53 7.55 -13.84
CA LYS A 146 -7.40 6.59 -12.74
C LYS A 146 -8.29 7.01 -11.58
N LEU A 147 -9.10 6.09 -11.04
CA LEU A 147 -9.99 6.38 -9.92
C LEU A 147 -9.23 6.94 -8.71
N LYS A 148 -7.99 6.50 -8.46
CA LYS A 148 -7.14 7.02 -7.38
C LYS A 148 -6.73 8.50 -7.54
N GLU A 149 -6.83 9.05 -8.74
CA GLU A 149 -6.55 10.45 -9.01
C GLU A 149 -7.77 11.34 -8.74
N VAL A 150 -8.96 10.75 -8.72
CA VAL A 150 -10.22 11.45 -8.48
C VAL A 150 -10.44 11.61 -6.98
N SER A 151 -10.56 12.86 -6.52
CA SER A 151 -10.87 13.17 -5.13
C SER A 151 -12.37 13.07 -4.86
N TYR A 152 -13.18 13.64 -5.74
CA TYR A 152 -14.64 13.54 -5.72
C TYR A 152 -15.23 13.93 -7.08
N LEU A 153 -16.49 13.59 -7.26
CA LEU A 153 -17.29 13.92 -8.45
C LEU A 153 -18.36 14.93 -8.04
N GLU A 154 -18.52 15.97 -8.83
CA GLU A 154 -19.58 16.95 -8.67
C GLU A 154 -20.51 16.90 -9.89
N SER A 155 -21.81 16.83 -9.64
CA SER A 155 -22.81 16.92 -10.70
C SER A 155 -23.34 18.35 -10.79
N ASN A 156 -23.18 18.97 -11.95
CA ASN A 156 -23.71 20.29 -12.22
C ASN A 156 -24.63 20.24 -13.47
N GLY A 157 -25.88 19.91 -13.24
CA GLY A 157 -26.87 19.75 -14.31
C GLY A 157 -26.51 18.60 -15.26
N LYS A 158 -26.13 18.94 -16.50
CA LYS A 158 -25.72 17.96 -17.52
C LYS A 158 -24.21 17.67 -17.52
N LYS A 159 -23.45 18.29 -16.61
CA LYS A 159 -22.01 18.14 -16.53
C LYS A 159 -21.61 17.33 -15.31
N VAL A 160 -20.57 16.54 -15.45
CA VAL A 160 -19.87 15.90 -14.32
C VAL A 160 -18.47 16.49 -14.24
N ILE A 161 -18.14 17.03 -13.08
CA ILE A 161 -16.85 17.66 -12.81
C ILE A 161 -16.01 16.67 -12.01
N PHE A 162 -14.82 16.34 -12.51
CA PHE A 162 -13.84 15.50 -11.82
C PHE A 162 -12.88 16.40 -11.05
N HIS A 163 -12.95 16.37 -9.73
CA HIS A 163 -11.96 17.02 -8.88
C HIS A 163 -10.82 16.03 -8.61
N THR A 164 -9.64 16.34 -9.17
CA THR A 164 -8.45 15.49 -9.00
C THR A 164 -7.50 16.11 -7.98
N LYS A 165 -6.56 15.33 -7.47
CA LYS A 165 -5.55 15.78 -6.50
C LYS A 165 -4.63 16.89 -7.04
N THR A 166 -4.54 17.01 -8.37
CA THR A 166 -3.59 17.92 -9.05
C THR A 166 -4.25 19.02 -9.87
N VAL A 167 -5.43 18.80 -10.44
CA VAL A 167 -6.11 19.77 -11.33
C VAL A 167 -7.62 19.56 -11.29
N CYS A 168 -8.41 20.65 -11.25
CA CYS A 168 -9.85 20.59 -11.55
C CYS A 168 -10.05 20.50 -13.07
N ARG A 169 -10.76 19.49 -13.54
CA ARG A 169 -11.15 19.36 -14.95
C ARG A 169 -12.66 19.30 -15.05
N GLU A 170 -13.25 20.21 -15.83
CA GLU A 170 -14.67 20.24 -16.13
C GLU A 170 -14.98 19.45 -17.42
N TRP A 171 -16.08 18.69 -17.40
CA TRP A 171 -16.51 17.87 -18.52
C TRP A 171 -18.01 18.03 -18.78
N GLU A 172 -18.38 18.21 -20.04
CA GLU A 172 -19.77 18.23 -20.46
C GLU A 172 -20.25 16.82 -20.84
N ASN A 173 -21.34 16.41 -20.19
CA ASN A 173 -22.00 15.15 -20.54
C ASN A 173 -22.83 15.36 -21.81
N GLN A 174 -22.40 14.84 -22.95
CA GLN A 174 -23.24 14.79 -24.13
C GLN A 174 -24.22 13.62 -24.02
N GLN A 175 -25.49 13.90 -24.10
CA GLN A 175 -26.61 12.95 -24.04
C GLN A 175 -26.42 11.81 -25.04
N TYR A 176 -26.58 10.58 -24.53
CA TYR A 176 -26.96 9.46 -25.40
C TYR A 176 -28.42 9.63 -25.78
N HIS A 177 -28.68 9.64 -27.10
CA HIS A 177 -29.95 9.39 -27.70
C HIS A 177 -30.07 7.89 -27.98
#